data_6a36d8c69baecb3f0e88efa074919855
#
_entry.id   6a36d8c69baecb3f0e88efa074919855
#
_cell.length_a   1.000
_cell.length_b   1.000
_cell.length_c   1.000
_cell.angle_alpha   90.00
_cell.angle_beta   90.00
_cell.angle_gamma   90.00
#
_symmetry.space_group_name_H-M   'P 1'
#
loop_
_entity.id
_entity.type
_entity.pdbx_description
1 polymer ?
#
loop_
_entity_poly.entity_id
_entity_poly.type
_entity_poly.pdbx_seq_one_letter_code
_entity_poly.pdbx_strand_id
1 'polypeptide(L)'
;IAGQMRGVGIVFSRFLEVDINLGVIIGMCIVFFYAVLGGMKGITYTQVAQYCVLIFAYLVPAIFISILITGNPIPQLGFGDTIVNSDVYLLDKLDKVTTELGFNAYTENTKTNIDIFCITAALMFGTAGLPHVIVRFFTVPKVSDARKSAGYALIFIAILYSTAPAVSAFARMNFIDSVQEVQYKEAPSWFKNWENIGLIAWKDKNNDELIQYSAGNALEGVKPSFGNGRGLSGERLLNNNPDISNSNEVYIDRDIM
;
A
#
# COMPACT_ATOMS: atom_id res chain seq x y z
N ILE A 1 -11.78 -13.79 7.46
CA ILE A 1 -10.90 -14.15 8.60
C ILE A 1 -9.57 -14.72 8.09
N ALA A 2 -9.57 -15.79 7.25
CA ALA A 2 -8.32 -16.41 6.78
C ALA A 2 -7.38 -15.42 6.06
N GLY A 3 -7.89 -14.58 5.15
CA GLY A 3 -7.11 -13.55 4.46
C GLY A 3 -6.53 -12.49 5.41
N GLN A 4 -7.26 -12.11 6.44
CA GLN A 4 -6.78 -11.16 7.46
C GLN A 4 -5.65 -11.76 8.30
N MET A 5 -5.77 -13.03 8.69
CA MET A 5 -4.71 -13.74 9.42
C MET A 5 -3.46 -13.92 8.57
N ARG A 6 -3.62 -14.23 7.29
CA ARG A 6 -2.49 -14.27 6.37
C ARG A 6 -1.81 -12.90 6.23
N GLY A 7 -2.58 -11.82 6.13
CA GLY A 7 -2.04 -10.45 6.12
C GLY A 7 -1.21 -10.13 7.35
N VAL A 8 -1.71 -10.47 8.55
CA VAL A 8 -0.95 -10.33 9.80
C VAL A 8 0.33 -11.15 9.77
N GLY A 9 0.26 -12.40 9.27
CA GLY A 9 1.44 -13.26 9.12
C GLY A 9 2.50 -12.69 8.21
N ILE A 10 2.11 -12.11 7.06
CA ILE A 10 3.02 -11.46 6.13
C ILE A 10 3.72 -10.26 6.80
N VAL A 11 2.98 -9.41 7.51
CA VAL A 11 3.54 -8.26 8.22
C VAL A 11 4.55 -8.72 9.26
N PHE A 12 4.21 -9.69 10.12
CA PHE A 12 5.14 -10.22 11.12
C PHE A 12 6.35 -10.91 10.48
N SER A 13 6.15 -11.64 9.39
CA SER A 13 7.23 -12.27 8.64
C SER A 13 8.25 -11.23 8.16
N ARG A 14 7.79 -10.11 7.63
CA ARG A 14 8.67 -9.07 7.09
C ARG A 14 9.37 -8.25 8.17
N PHE A 15 8.65 -7.91 9.24
CA PHE A 15 9.24 -7.10 10.32
C PHE A 15 10.14 -7.91 11.27
N LEU A 16 9.83 -9.19 11.50
CA LEU A 16 10.61 -10.06 12.39
C LEU A 16 11.58 -10.98 11.64
N GLU A 17 11.59 -10.91 10.29
CA GLU A 17 12.42 -11.77 9.41
C GLU A 17 12.20 -13.27 9.68
N VAL A 18 10.95 -13.67 9.94
CA VAL A 18 10.56 -15.05 10.19
C VAL A 18 9.71 -15.62 9.06
N ASP A 19 9.57 -16.95 9.00
CA ASP A 19 8.66 -17.60 8.06
C ASP A 19 7.22 -17.14 8.24
N ILE A 20 6.46 -17.04 7.13
CA ILE A 20 5.07 -16.56 7.13
C ILE A 20 4.19 -17.38 8.09
N ASN A 21 4.36 -18.70 8.14
CA ASN A 21 3.58 -19.57 9.01
C ASN A 21 3.87 -19.25 10.49
N LEU A 22 5.12 -19.02 10.83
CA LEU A 22 5.50 -18.60 12.19
C LEU A 22 4.94 -17.21 12.50
N GLY A 23 4.97 -16.28 11.56
CA GLY A 23 4.35 -14.97 11.66
C GLY A 23 2.84 -15.05 11.94
N VAL A 24 2.13 -15.94 11.24
CA VAL A 24 0.70 -16.21 11.48
C VAL A 24 0.47 -16.74 12.90
N ILE A 25 1.30 -17.70 13.37
CA ILE A 25 1.16 -18.29 14.72
C ILE A 25 1.39 -17.22 15.79
N ILE A 26 2.44 -16.42 15.66
CA ILE A 26 2.73 -15.31 16.60
C ILE A 26 1.55 -14.33 16.64
N GLY A 27 1.09 -13.88 15.48
CA GLY A 27 -0.05 -12.96 15.39
C GLY A 27 -1.33 -13.55 15.99
N MET A 28 -1.60 -14.84 15.74
CA MET A 28 -2.76 -15.53 16.26
C MET A 28 -2.71 -15.67 17.79
N CYS A 29 -1.54 -16.00 18.36
CA CYS A 29 -1.35 -16.06 19.81
C CYS A 29 -1.60 -14.71 20.47
N ILE A 30 -1.08 -13.61 19.91
CA ILE A 30 -1.29 -12.26 20.43
C ILE A 30 -2.77 -11.89 20.38
N VAL A 31 -3.43 -12.10 19.25
CA VAL A 31 -4.85 -11.80 19.07
C VAL A 31 -5.72 -12.62 20.00
N PHE A 32 -5.43 -13.92 20.13
CA PHE A 32 -6.18 -14.82 21.02
C PHE A 32 -6.07 -14.40 22.48
N PHE A 33 -4.85 -14.19 22.97
CA PHE A 33 -4.59 -13.73 24.33
C PHE A 33 -5.33 -12.42 24.64
N TYR A 34 -5.22 -11.47 23.72
CA TYR A 34 -5.88 -10.18 23.84
C TYR A 34 -7.42 -10.28 23.79
N ALA A 35 -7.98 -11.08 22.90
CA ALA A 35 -9.42 -11.24 22.75
C ALA A 35 -10.05 -11.97 23.96
N VAL A 36 -9.37 -12.97 24.51
CA VAL A 36 -9.85 -13.74 25.67
C VAL A 36 -9.83 -12.90 26.95
N LEU A 37 -8.75 -12.16 27.20
CA LEU A 37 -8.62 -11.34 28.40
C LEU A 37 -9.38 -10.01 28.32
N GLY A 38 -9.39 -9.38 27.16
CA GLY A 38 -9.98 -8.05 26.99
C GLY A 38 -11.49 -8.04 26.79
N GLY A 39 -12.06 -9.11 26.24
CA GLY A 39 -13.47 -9.19 25.89
C GLY A 39 -13.92 -8.02 24.99
N MET A 40 -15.24 -7.76 24.91
CA MET A 40 -15.80 -6.71 24.05
C MET A 40 -15.38 -5.29 24.48
N LYS A 41 -15.19 -5.04 25.76
CA LYS A 41 -14.74 -3.73 26.25
C LYS A 41 -13.28 -3.47 25.85
N GLY A 42 -12.39 -4.43 26.06
CA GLY A 42 -10.99 -4.32 25.66
C GLY A 42 -10.84 -4.09 24.17
N ILE A 43 -11.58 -4.85 23.34
CA ILE A 43 -11.60 -4.68 21.89
C ILE A 43 -12.02 -3.26 21.50
N THR A 44 -13.07 -2.71 22.12
CA THR A 44 -13.57 -1.37 21.80
C THR A 44 -12.54 -0.28 22.13
N TYR A 45 -11.95 -0.31 23.32
CA TYR A 45 -10.94 0.69 23.71
C TYR A 45 -9.69 0.63 22.83
N THR A 46 -9.24 -0.57 22.48
CA THR A 46 -8.08 -0.72 21.59
C THR A 46 -8.39 -0.20 20.19
N GLN A 47 -9.58 -0.43 19.68
CA GLN A 47 -9.96 0.09 18.36
C GLN A 47 -10.00 1.62 18.34
N VAL A 48 -10.44 2.27 19.41
CA VAL A 48 -10.37 3.74 19.53
C VAL A 48 -8.91 4.20 19.51
N ALA A 49 -8.05 3.58 20.32
CA ALA A 49 -6.63 3.90 20.36
C ALA A 49 -5.95 3.66 19.00
N GLN A 50 -6.23 2.52 18.36
CA GLN A 50 -5.74 2.20 17.02
C GLN A 50 -6.19 3.21 15.97
N TYR A 51 -7.45 3.66 16.04
CA TYR A 51 -7.94 4.68 15.12
C TYR A 51 -7.20 6.01 15.28
N CYS A 52 -6.97 6.46 16.51
CA CYS A 52 -6.19 7.67 16.77
C CYS A 52 -4.77 7.57 16.19
N VAL A 53 -4.08 6.46 16.43
CA VAL A 53 -2.74 6.24 15.85
C VAL A 53 -2.80 6.19 14.33
N LEU A 54 -3.79 5.47 13.76
CA LEU A 54 -3.94 5.31 12.31
C LEU A 54 -4.18 6.64 11.62
N ILE A 55 -5.05 7.51 12.15
CA ILE A 55 -5.36 8.78 11.51
C ILE A 55 -4.13 9.68 11.45
N PHE A 56 -3.32 9.73 12.50
CA PHE A 56 -2.06 10.47 12.50
C PHE A 56 -1.02 9.85 11.57
N ALA A 57 -0.80 8.54 11.68
CA ALA A 57 0.17 7.83 10.88
C ALA A 57 -0.15 7.85 9.38
N TYR A 58 -1.42 7.99 9.02
CA TYR A 58 -1.88 8.03 7.64
C TYR A 58 -1.95 9.45 7.07
N LEU A 59 -2.55 10.40 7.80
CA LEU A 59 -2.73 11.76 7.31
C LEU A 59 -1.45 12.58 7.31
N VAL A 60 -0.58 12.41 8.30
CA VAL A 60 0.65 13.21 8.38
C VAL A 60 1.55 12.97 7.16
N PRO A 61 1.94 11.74 6.80
CA PRO A 61 2.69 11.50 5.57
C PRO A 61 1.95 11.95 4.31
N ALA A 62 0.61 11.76 4.26
CA ALA A 62 -0.20 12.17 3.12
C ALA A 62 -0.15 13.69 2.89
N ILE A 63 -0.23 14.48 3.95
CA ILE A 63 -0.11 15.94 3.89
C ILE A 63 1.29 16.36 3.43
N PHE A 64 2.34 15.77 4.02
CA PHE A 64 3.71 16.12 3.65
C PHE A 64 4.02 15.76 2.20
N ILE A 65 3.62 14.59 1.71
CA ILE A 65 3.80 14.19 0.31
C ILE A 65 2.99 15.09 -0.63
N SER A 66 1.76 15.45 -0.26
CA SER A 66 0.94 16.38 -1.03
C SER A 66 1.61 17.75 -1.17
N ILE A 67 2.13 18.30 -0.08
CA ILE A 67 2.87 19.57 -0.11
C ILE A 67 4.14 19.43 -0.97
N LEU A 68 4.85 18.33 -0.87
CA LEU A 68 6.08 18.10 -1.64
C LEU A 68 5.80 18.05 -3.15
N ILE A 69 4.74 17.40 -3.57
CA ILE A 69 4.45 17.15 -4.99
C ILE A 69 3.62 18.27 -5.62
N THR A 70 2.58 18.76 -4.92
CA THR A 70 1.63 19.73 -5.48
C THR A 70 1.61 21.09 -4.76
N GLY A 71 2.33 21.22 -3.64
CA GLY A 71 2.29 22.43 -2.81
C GLY A 71 0.98 22.57 -2.00
N ASN A 72 0.02 21.68 -2.16
CA ASN A 72 -1.28 21.74 -1.50
C ASN A 72 -1.28 20.91 -0.22
N PRO A 73 -1.65 21.49 0.96
CA PRO A 73 -1.67 20.77 2.22
C PRO A 73 -2.85 19.79 2.36
N ILE A 74 -3.85 19.88 1.48
CA ILE A 74 -5.01 18.99 1.50
C ILE A 74 -4.83 17.92 0.41
N PRO A 75 -4.54 16.64 0.75
CA PRO A 75 -4.24 15.60 -0.24
C PRO A 75 -5.34 15.38 -1.28
N GLN A 76 -6.62 15.53 -0.87
CA GLN A 76 -7.76 15.39 -1.78
C GLN A 76 -7.79 16.47 -2.86
N LEU A 77 -7.37 17.70 -2.54
CA LEU A 77 -7.26 18.79 -3.51
C LEU A 77 -5.97 18.64 -4.34
N GLY A 78 -4.85 18.31 -3.68
CA GLY A 78 -3.59 18.06 -4.36
C GLY A 78 -3.65 16.92 -5.38
N PHE A 79 -4.55 15.95 -5.21
CA PHE A 79 -4.76 14.87 -6.17
C PHE A 79 -5.22 15.35 -7.56
N GLY A 80 -5.96 16.45 -7.62
CA GLY A 80 -6.41 17.08 -8.88
C GLY A 80 -5.61 18.32 -9.29
N ASP A 81 -4.50 18.60 -8.62
CA ASP A 81 -3.72 19.81 -8.81
C ASP A 81 -2.50 19.59 -9.72
N THR A 82 -1.83 20.67 -10.08
CA THR A 82 -0.57 20.64 -10.84
C THR A 82 0.62 20.31 -9.95
N ILE A 83 1.65 19.74 -10.55
CA ILE A 83 2.91 19.44 -9.86
C ILE A 83 3.69 20.75 -9.65
N VAL A 84 4.31 20.91 -8.48
CA VAL A 84 5.16 22.06 -8.15
C VAL A 84 6.22 22.27 -9.24
N ASN A 85 6.37 23.51 -9.67
CA ASN A 85 7.28 23.94 -10.76
C ASN A 85 6.98 23.33 -12.14
N SER A 86 5.75 22.85 -12.37
CA SER A 86 5.31 22.30 -13.64
C SER A 86 3.85 22.68 -13.89
N ASP A 87 3.48 22.93 -15.12
CA ASP A 87 2.09 23.15 -15.53
C ASP A 87 1.35 21.83 -15.82
N VAL A 88 1.96 20.68 -15.49
CA VAL A 88 1.40 19.35 -15.74
C VAL A 88 0.58 18.92 -14.52
N TYR A 89 -0.65 18.46 -14.76
CA TYR A 89 -1.47 17.87 -13.72
C TYR A 89 -0.90 16.54 -13.22
N LEU A 90 -1.01 16.29 -11.92
CA LEU A 90 -0.55 15.04 -11.30
C LEU A 90 -1.14 13.80 -12.00
N LEU A 91 -2.44 13.84 -12.32
CA LEU A 91 -3.12 12.73 -12.97
C LEU A 91 -2.61 12.48 -14.38
N ASP A 92 -2.30 13.52 -15.16
CA ASP A 92 -1.74 13.38 -16.50
C ASP A 92 -0.34 12.74 -16.46
N LYS A 93 0.50 13.15 -15.50
CA LYS A 93 1.80 12.52 -15.29
C LYS A 93 1.66 11.07 -14.86
N LEU A 94 0.71 10.78 -13.97
CA LEU A 94 0.42 9.41 -13.51
C LEU A 94 -0.07 8.53 -14.66
N ASP A 95 -0.94 9.04 -15.53
CA ASP A 95 -1.43 8.33 -16.73
C ASP A 95 -0.28 8.02 -17.69
N LYS A 96 0.59 8.99 -17.92
CA LYS A 96 1.78 8.79 -18.74
C LYS A 96 2.68 7.69 -18.19
N VAL A 97 3.02 7.75 -16.90
CA VAL A 97 3.87 6.76 -16.25
C VAL A 97 3.25 5.37 -16.26
N THR A 98 1.95 5.24 -15.96
CA THR A 98 1.26 3.95 -16.01
C THR A 98 1.22 3.35 -17.40
N THR A 99 1.06 4.17 -18.43
CA THR A 99 1.09 3.72 -19.84
C THR A 99 2.51 3.31 -20.28
N GLU A 100 3.53 4.04 -19.84
CA GLU A 100 4.94 3.66 -20.07
C GLU A 100 5.29 2.32 -19.40
N LEU A 101 4.67 2.01 -18.27
CA LEU A 101 4.80 0.72 -17.57
C LEU A 101 3.99 -0.43 -18.25
N GLY A 102 3.29 -0.15 -19.34
CA GLY A 102 2.48 -1.14 -20.06
C GLY A 102 1.11 -1.42 -19.45
N PHE A 103 0.64 -0.57 -18.54
CA PHE A 103 -0.72 -0.63 -18.00
C PHE A 103 -1.64 0.38 -18.71
N ASN A 104 -2.94 0.20 -18.56
CA ASN A 104 -3.90 1.21 -19.00
C ASN A 104 -3.73 2.49 -18.17
N ALA A 105 -4.07 3.63 -18.76
CA ALA A 105 -4.04 4.90 -18.05
C ALA A 105 -4.85 4.81 -16.74
N TYR A 106 -4.36 5.42 -15.68
CA TYR A 106 -5.01 5.36 -14.35
C TYR A 106 -6.43 5.92 -14.39
N THR A 107 -6.65 6.96 -15.22
CA THR A 107 -7.96 7.61 -15.38
C THR A 107 -8.85 6.92 -16.41
N GLU A 108 -8.35 5.91 -17.13
CA GLU A 108 -9.12 5.21 -18.15
C GLU A 108 -10.19 4.33 -17.52
N ASN A 109 -11.41 4.50 -17.99
CA ASN A 109 -12.54 3.69 -17.56
C ASN A 109 -12.53 2.33 -18.28
N THR A 110 -11.96 1.32 -17.63
CA THR A 110 -11.85 -0.06 -18.15
C THR A 110 -13.08 -0.91 -17.91
N LYS A 111 -14.06 -0.42 -17.11
CA LYS A 111 -15.24 -1.20 -16.70
C LYS A 111 -16.52 -0.58 -17.25
N THR A 112 -17.49 -1.45 -17.56
CA THR A 112 -18.81 -0.96 -17.94
C THR A 112 -19.56 -0.34 -16.75
N ASN A 113 -20.50 0.57 -17.02
CA ASN A 113 -21.29 1.18 -15.95
C ASN A 113 -22.09 0.14 -15.14
N ILE A 114 -22.49 -0.97 -15.78
CA ILE A 114 -23.18 -2.08 -15.11
C ILE A 114 -22.23 -2.80 -14.15
N ASP A 115 -20.98 -3.06 -14.55
CA ASP A 115 -19.98 -3.69 -13.69
C ASP A 115 -19.69 -2.81 -12.47
N ILE A 116 -19.53 -1.50 -12.68
CA ILE A 116 -19.30 -0.54 -11.58
C ILE A 116 -20.48 -0.56 -10.62
N PHE A 117 -21.73 -0.54 -11.14
CA PHE A 117 -22.93 -0.62 -10.31
C PHE A 117 -22.98 -1.95 -9.52
N CYS A 118 -22.75 -3.07 -10.17
CA CYS A 118 -22.76 -4.40 -9.52
C CYS A 118 -21.68 -4.50 -8.44
N ILE A 119 -20.45 -4.03 -8.70
CA ILE A 119 -19.36 -4.02 -7.73
C ILE A 119 -19.73 -3.15 -6.53
N THR A 120 -20.23 -1.94 -6.78
CA THR A 120 -20.63 -1.01 -5.72
C THR A 120 -21.75 -1.59 -4.88
N ALA A 121 -22.80 -2.14 -5.51
CA ALA A 121 -23.92 -2.78 -4.83
C ALA A 121 -23.44 -3.99 -3.99
N ALA A 122 -22.61 -4.85 -4.55
CA ALA A 122 -22.05 -6.00 -3.83
C ALA A 122 -21.24 -5.59 -2.59
N LEU A 123 -20.42 -4.54 -2.71
CA LEU A 123 -19.67 -3.98 -1.59
C LEU A 123 -20.60 -3.36 -0.53
N MET A 124 -21.60 -2.61 -0.94
CA MET A 124 -22.57 -1.98 -0.02
C MET A 124 -23.35 -3.03 0.77
N PHE A 125 -23.95 -4.00 0.10
CA PHE A 125 -24.72 -5.07 0.75
C PHE A 125 -23.80 -6.01 1.55
N GLY A 126 -22.63 -6.34 1.04
CA GLY A 126 -21.65 -7.16 1.72
C GLY A 126 -21.16 -6.55 3.02
N THR A 127 -20.81 -5.27 3.01
CA THR A 127 -20.35 -4.56 4.23
C THR A 127 -21.48 -4.34 5.24
N ALA A 128 -22.70 -4.07 4.77
CA ALA A 128 -23.88 -3.93 5.65
C ALA A 128 -24.23 -5.23 6.36
N GLY A 129 -23.99 -6.39 5.74
CA GLY A 129 -24.27 -7.72 6.29
C GLY A 129 -23.19 -8.30 7.19
N LEU A 130 -22.08 -7.60 7.43
CA LEU A 130 -20.98 -8.13 8.24
C LEU A 130 -21.36 -8.26 9.72
N PRO A 131 -21.31 -9.48 10.30
CA PRO A 131 -21.74 -9.72 11.68
C PRO A 131 -21.03 -8.85 12.70
N HIS A 132 -19.73 -8.59 12.52
CA HIS A 132 -18.95 -7.78 13.44
C HIS A 132 -19.32 -6.27 13.42
N VAL A 133 -19.95 -5.81 12.36
CA VAL A 133 -20.51 -4.45 12.28
C VAL A 133 -21.85 -4.42 12.99
N ILE A 134 -22.71 -5.40 12.74
CA ILE A 134 -24.06 -5.48 13.31
C ILE A 134 -24.01 -5.64 14.83
N VAL A 135 -23.12 -6.51 15.35
CA VAL A 135 -22.95 -6.72 16.81
C VAL A 135 -22.64 -5.44 17.57
N ARG A 136 -21.97 -4.47 16.96
CA ARG A 136 -21.66 -3.19 17.61
C ARG A 136 -22.89 -2.34 17.91
N PHE A 137 -23.92 -2.43 17.11
CA PHE A 137 -25.19 -1.72 17.38
C PHE A 137 -25.89 -2.24 18.65
N PHE A 138 -25.66 -3.50 19.04
CA PHE A 138 -26.22 -4.10 20.25
C PHE A 138 -25.40 -3.76 21.52
N THR A 139 -24.19 -3.22 21.38
CA THR A 139 -23.36 -2.86 22.54
C THR A 139 -23.64 -1.44 23.05
N VAL A 140 -24.49 -0.68 22.39
CA VAL A 140 -24.80 0.71 22.71
C VAL A 140 -26.09 0.77 23.54
N PRO A 141 -26.13 1.53 24.66
CA PRO A 141 -27.29 1.53 25.58
C PRO A 141 -28.58 2.12 24.97
N LYS A 142 -28.42 3.09 24.07
CA LYS A 142 -29.56 3.81 23.46
C LYS A 142 -29.48 3.85 21.93
N VAL A 143 -30.62 3.75 21.27
CA VAL A 143 -30.70 3.85 19.80
C VAL A 143 -30.22 5.22 19.28
N SER A 144 -30.44 6.31 20.04
CA SER A 144 -29.93 7.63 19.69
C SER A 144 -28.41 7.67 19.63
N ASP A 145 -27.72 6.95 20.52
CA ASP A 145 -26.28 6.91 20.57
C ASP A 145 -25.71 6.07 19.44
N ALA A 146 -26.41 4.98 19.05
CA ALA A 146 -26.09 4.20 17.86
C ALA A 146 -26.12 5.06 16.59
N ARG A 147 -27.15 5.88 16.41
CA ARG A 147 -27.27 6.78 15.25
C ARG A 147 -26.17 7.85 15.23
N LYS A 148 -25.86 8.47 16.35
CA LYS A 148 -24.76 9.44 16.46
C LYS A 148 -23.41 8.79 16.15
N SER A 149 -23.16 7.61 16.71
CA SER A 149 -21.95 6.84 16.46
C SER A 149 -21.78 6.48 14.99
N ALA A 150 -22.86 6.05 14.33
CA ALA A 150 -22.84 5.78 12.89
C ALA A 150 -22.54 7.05 12.07
N GLY A 151 -23.10 8.20 12.43
CA GLY A 151 -22.79 9.48 11.80
C GLY A 151 -21.31 9.87 11.92
N TYR A 152 -20.73 9.78 13.10
CA TYR A 152 -19.29 10.03 13.28
C TYR A 152 -18.42 9.03 12.52
N ALA A 153 -18.78 7.76 12.54
CA ALA A 153 -18.06 6.75 11.80
C ALA A 153 -18.03 7.04 10.30
N LEU A 154 -19.15 7.49 9.72
CA LEU A 154 -19.21 7.87 8.30
C LEU A 154 -18.27 9.05 7.97
N ILE A 155 -18.23 10.08 8.83
CA ILE A 155 -17.30 11.22 8.65
C ILE A 155 -15.85 10.73 8.65
N PHE A 156 -15.47 9.94 9.63
CA PHE A 156 -14.10 9.44 9.75
C PHE A 156 -13.71 8.49 8.63
N ILE A 157 -14.63 7.65 8.19
CA ILE A 157 -14.44 6.78 7.02
C ILE A 157 -14.28 7.61 5.76
N ALA A 158 -15.12 8.64 5.56
CA ALA A 158 -15.04 9.53 4.41
C ALA A 158 -13.67 10.23 4.30
N ILE A 159 -13.12 10.71 5.43
CA ILE A 159 -11.80 11.34 5.46
C ILE A 159 -10.72 10.36 5.00
N LEU A 160 -10.69 9.14 5.55
CA LEU A 160 -9.67 8.15 5.21
C LEU A 160 -9.79 7.66 3.76
N TYR A 161 -11.00 7.30 3.34
CA TYR A 161 -11.21 6.75 1.99
C TYR A 161 -11.06 7.80 0.88
N SER A 162 -11.38 9.05 1.13
CA SER A 162 -11.13 10.13 0.15
C SER A 162 -9.64 10.48 0.03
N THR A 163 -8.84 10.24 1.07
CA THR A 163 -7.40 10.45 1.04
C THR A 163 -6.64 9.29 0.36
N ALA A 164 -7.21 8.07 0.38
CA ALA A 164 -6.53 6.87 -0.11
C ALA A 164 -6.07 6.95 -1.58
N PRO A 165 -6.89 7.38 -2.56
CA PRO A 165 -6.44 7.53 -3.95
C PRO A 165 -5.28 8.52 -4.10
N ALA A 166 -5.36 9.64 -3.38
CA ALA A 166 -4.32 10.66 -3.38
C ALA A 166 -2.98 10.10 -2.86
N VAL A 167 -3.00 9.40 -1.71
CA VAL A 167 -1.81 8.76 -1.15
C VAL A 167 -1.21 7.75 -2.11
N SER A 168 -2.05 6.93 -2.75
CA SER A 168 -1.60 5.93 -3.73
C SER A 168 -0.90 6.59 -4.93
N ALA A 169 -1.49 7.65 -5.49
CA ALA A 169 -0.91 8.40 -6.59
C ALA A 169 0.41 9.07 -6.20
N PHE A 170 0.41 9.80 -5.09
CA PHE A 170 1.60 10.48 -4.58
C PHE A 170 2.74 9.52 -4.24
N ALA A 171 2.44 8.39 -3.58
CA ALA A 171 3.44 7.40 -3.23
C ALA A 171 4.08 6.80 -4.49
N ARG A 172 3.27 6.47 -5.51
CA ARG A 172 3.77 5.95 -6.79
C ARG A 172 4.65 6.96 -7.51
N MET A 173 4.20 8.21 -7.59
CA MET A 173 4.99 9.26 -8.23
C MET A 173 6.30 9.52 -7.49
N ASN A 174 6.24 9.67 -6.17
CA ASN A 174 7.43 9.90 -5.35
C ASN A 174 8.43 8.72 -5.44
N PHE A 175 7.93 7.49 -5.50
CA PHE A 175 8.77 6.30 -5.67
C PHE A 175 9.52 6.37 -7.01
N ILE A 176 8.81 6.59 -8.10
CA ILE A 176 9.39 6.64 -9.45
C ILE A 176 10.37 7.80 -9.56
N ASP A 177 9.96 9.02 -9.19
CA ASP A 177 10.80 10.22 -9.29
C ASP A 177 12.06 10.15 -8.41
N SER A 178 12.05 9.38 -7.32
CA SER A 178 13.19 9.25 -6.42
C SER A 178 14.18 8.13 -6.78
N VAL A 179 13.79 7.23 -7.66
CA VAL A 179 14.57 6.02 -7.99
C VAL A 179 14.99 5.99 -9.47
N GLN A 180 14.20 6.62 -10.36
CA GLN A 180 14.45 6.62 -11.80
C GLN A 180 15.80 7.28 -12.14
N GLU A 181 16.61 6.58 -12.96
CA GLU A 181 17.92 7.02 -13.44
C GLU A 181 18.94 7.35 -12.34
N VAL A 182 18.77 6.77 -11.16
CA VAL A 182 19.66 6.95 -10.01
C VAL A 182 20.62 5.75 -9.92
N GLN A 183 21.89 6.01 -9.67
CA GLN A 183 22.86 4.94 -9.35
C GLN A 183 22.50 4.30 -8.02
N TYR A 184 22.63 2.97 -7.93
CA TYR A 184 22.30 2.24 -6.69
C TYR A 184 23.05 2.80 -5.46
N LYS A 185 24.27 3.26 -5.62
CA LYS A 185 25.08 3.84 -4.53
C LYS A 185 24.45 5.11 -3.96
N GLU A 186 23.81 5.89 -4.82
CA GLU A 186 23.14 7.17 -4.50
C GLU A 186 21.67 6.97 -4.16
N ALA A 187 21.14 5.76 -4.30
CA ALA A 187 19.76 5.43 -3.98
C ALA A 187 19.42 5.81 -2.52
N PRO A 188 18.21 6.32 -2.27
CA PRO A 188 17.76 6.71 -0.93
C PRO A 188 17.92 5.57 0.08
N SER A 189 18.17 5.91 1.35
CA SER A 189 18.38 4.91 2.41
C SER A 189 17.18 3.96 2.59
N TRP A 190 15.97 4.46 2.37
CA TRP A 190 14.76 3.65 2.44
C TRP A 190 14.74 2.55 1.37
N PHE A 191 15.26 2.80 0.15
CA PHE A 191 15.35 1.79 -0.91
C PHE A 191 16.18 0.59 -0.47
N LYS A 192 17.36 0.85 0.10
CA LYS A 192 18.25 -0.20 0.62
C LYS A 192 17.65 -0.96 1.80
N ASN A 193 16.92 -0.26 2.68
CA ASN A 193 16.20 -0.89 3.78
C ASN A 193 15.09 -1.81 3.27
N TRP A 194 14.34 -1.41 2.26
CA TRP A 194 13.28 -2.21 1.67
C TRP A 194 13.83 -3.41 0.89
N GLU A 195 14.95 -3.23 0.21
CA GLU A 195 15.66 -4.36 -0.42
C GLU A 195 16.14 -5.37 0.63
N ASN A 196 16.66 -4.89 1.77
CA ASN A 196 17.17 -5.75 2.83
C ASN A 196 16.09 -6.67 3.42
N ILE A 197 14.87 -6.17 3.58
CA ILE A 197 13.73 -6.95 4.07
C ILE A 197 12.94 -7.67 2.96
N GLY A 198 13.41 -7.59 1.71
CA GLY A 198 12.82 -8.30 0.58
C GLY A 198 11.54 -7.69 0.01
N LEU A 199 11.26 -6.41 0.27
CA LEU A 199 10.11 -5.70 -0.31
C LEU A 199 10.35 -5.26 -1.74
N ILE A 200 11.59 -4.93 -2.06
CA ILE A 200 12.04 -4.48 -3.37
C ILE A 200 13.19 -5.36 -3.79
N ALA A 201 13.27 -5.68 -5.07
CA ALA A 201 14.42 -6.26 -5.70
C ALA A 201 14.81 -5.43 -6.92
N TRP A 202 16.09 -5.24 -7.13
CA TRP A 202 16.63 -4.59 -8.30
C TRP A 202 17.76 -5.43 -8.90
N LYS A 203 17.80 -5.46 -10.22
CA LYS A 203 18.87 -6.09 -10.98
C LYS A 203 19.21 -5.24 -12.19
N ASP A 204 20.48 -4.91 -12.32
CA ASP A 204 21.02 -4.28 -13.51
C ASP A 204 21.10 -5.30 -14.66
N LYS A 205 20.27 -5.13 -15.70
CA LYS A 205 20.17 -6.04 -16.84
C LYS A 205 20.90 -5.52 -18.07
N ASN A 206 20.99 -4.22 -18.21
CA ASN A 206 21.67 -3.57 -19.34
C ASN A 206 23.12 -3.17 -19.01
N ASN A 207 23.55 -3.31 -17.75
CA ASN A 207 24.88 -2.97 -17.25
C ASN A 207 25.24 -1.48 -17.39
N ASP A 208 24.26 -0.60 -17.13
CA ASP A 208 24.46 0.85 -17.09
C ASP A 208 24.62 1.43 -15.68
N GLU A 209 24.52 0.59 -14.65
CA GLU A 209 24.58 0.92 -13.21
C GLU A 209 23.43 1.82 -12.73
N LEU A 210 22.39 2.05 -13.54
CA LEU A 210 21.25 2.89 -13.19
C LEU A 210 20.03 2.05 -12.85
N ILE A 211 19.25 2.53 -11.88
CA ILE A 211 17.95 1.96 -11.55
C ILE A 211 16.93 2.55 -12.51
N GLN A 212 16.24 1.70 -13.26
CA GLN A 212 15.25 2.11 -14.26
C GLN A 212 13.97 1.31 -14.09
N TYR A 213 12.86 1.87 -14.56
CA TYR A 213 11.61 1.13 -14.69
C TYR A 213 11.31 0.86 -16.16
N SER A 214 10.60 -0.23 -16.44
CA SER A 214 10.22 -0.60 -17.80
C SER A 214 8.89 -1.36 -17.79
N ALA A 215 8.28 -1.44 -18.97
CA ALA A 215 7.07 -2.23 -19.16
C ALA A 215 7.36 -3.73 -19.08
N GLY A 216 6.45 -4.47 -18.47
CA GLY A 216 6.52 -5.92 -18.37
C GLY A 216 6.77 -6.45 -16.96
N ASN A 217 7.02 -7.75 -16.89
CA ASN A 217 7.35 -8.39 -15.61
C ASN A 217 8.85 -8.36 -15.36
N ALA A 218 9.26 -7.85 -14.22
CA ALA A 218 10.66 -7.84 -13.82
C ALA A 218 11.26 -9.25 -13.75
N LEU A 219 10.49 -10.21 -13.29
CA LEU A 219 10.88 -11.62 -13.15
C LEU A 219 9.73 -12.52 -13.61
N GLU A 220 9.92 -13.32 -14.65
CA GLU A 220 8.91 -14.24 -15.14
C GLU A 220 8.83 -15.51 -14.27
N GLY A 221 7.72 -15.64 -13.54
CA GLY A 221 7.34 -16.86 -12.84
C GLY A 221 8.19 -17.26 -11.63
N VAL A 222 9.28 -16.57 -11.34
CA VAL A 222 10.21 -16.89 -10.26
C VAL A 222 10.16 -15.81 -9.18
N LYS A 223 10.03 -16.22 -7.92
CA LYS A 223 10.18 -15.27 -6.80
C LYS A 223 11.62 -14.82 -6.67
N PRO A 224 11.89 -13.52 -6.41
CA PRO A 224 13.24 -13.07 -6.18
C PRO A 224 13.85 -13.74 -4.94
N SER A 225 15.10 -14.15 -5.03
CA SER A 225 15.88 -14.60 -3.89
C SER A 225 17.06 -13.67 -3.67
N PHE A 226 17.26 -13.28 -2.42
CA PHE A 226 18.28 -12.31 -2.03
C PHE A 226 19.52 -13.02 -1.48
N GLY A 227 20.69 -12.59 -1.94
CA GLY A 227 21.97 -13.05 -1.42
C GLY A 227 22.49 -12.22 -0.25
N ASN A 228 23.44 -12.79 0.47
CA ASN A 228 24.19 -12.06 1.51
C ASN A 228 25.26 -11.12 0.91
N GLY A 229 25.66 -11.35 -0.34
CA GLY A 229 26.58 -10.52 -1.11
C GLY A 229 25.83 -9.56 -2.04
N ARG A 230 26.56 -8.58 -2.58
CA ARG A 230 26.06 -7.65 -3.60
C ARG A 230 26.76 -7.92 -4.92
N GLY A 231 26.04 -7.74 -6.03
CA GLY A 231 26.59 -7.77 -7.37
C GLY A 231 27.47 -6.56 -7.68
N LEU A 232 27.92 -6.47 -8.93
CA LEU A 232 28.84 -5.40 -9.38
C LEU A 232 28.22 -4.01 -9.25
N SER A 233 26.92 -3.90 -9.55
CA SER A 233 26.15 -2.64 -9.46
C SER A 233 25.47 -2.44 -8.11
N GLY A 234 25.67 -3.35 -7.15
CA GLY A 234 25.16 -3.26 -5.79
C GLY A 234 23.91 -4.12 -5.52
N GLU A 235 23.32 -4.73 -6.54
CA GLU A 235 22.13 -5.58 -6.44
C GLU A 235 22.38 -6.81 -5.54
N ARG A 236 21.32 -7.24 -4.84
CA ARG A 236 21.33 -8.44 -3.97
C ARG A 236 20.61 -9.64 -4.57
N LEU A 237 20.04 -9.48 -5.73
CA LEU A 237 19.23 -10.51 -6.37
C LEU A 237 20.09 -11.65 -6.87
N LEU A 238 19.83 -12.88 -6.40
CA LEU A 238 20.56 -14.08 -6.80
C LEU A 238 20.00 -14.76 -8.06
N ASN A 239 18.73 -14.57 -8.37
CA ASN A 239 18.09 -15.27 -9.46
C ASN A 239 18.61 -14.79 -10.81
N ASN A 240 19.39 -15.61 -11.45
CA ASN A 240 19.79 -15.46 -12.83
C ASN A 240 18.83 -16.23 -13.72
N ASN A 241 17.59 -15.74 -13.89
CA ASN A 241 16.71 -16.29 -14.91
C ASN A 241 17.16 -15.74 -16.26
N PRO A 242 17.57 -16.59 -17.24
CA PRO A 242 17.98 -16.13 -18.56
C PRO A 242 16.84 -15.49 -19.37
N ASP A 243 15.58 -15.77 -19.03
CA ASP A 243 14.40 -15.24 -19.70
C ASP A 243 13.93 -13.87 -19.17
N ILE A 244 14.75 -13.23 -18.36
CA ILE A 244 14.46 -11.89 -17.84
C ILE A 244 14.59 -10.88 -18.98
N SER A 245 13.59 -10.01 -19.16
CA SER A 245 13.63 -8.92 -20.15
C SER A 245 14.89 -8.05 -20.03
N ASN A 246 15.27 -7.36 -21.10
CA ASN A 246 16.50 -6.56 -21.15
C ASN A 246 16.42 -5.21 -20.43
N SER A 247 15.44 -5.01 -19.57
CA SER A 247 15.24 -3.76 -18.84
C SER A 247 15.67 -3.87 -17.37
N ASN A 248 16.11 -2.77 -16.80
CA ASN A 248 16.42 -2.64 -15.36
C ASN A 248 15.15 -2.34 -14.59
N GLU A 249 14.53 -3.36 -14.03
CA GLU A 249 13.24 -3.23 -13.39
C GLU A 249 13.34 -3.34 -11.88
N VAL A 250 12.56 -2.51 -11.19
CA VAL A 250 12.34 -2.65 -9.76
C VAL A 250 11.16 -3.59 -9.55
N TYR A 251 11.40 -4.69 -8.86
CA TYR A 251 10.38 -5.66 -8.47
C TYR A 251 9.89 -5.34 -7.07
N ILE A 252 8.57 -5.22 -6.92
CA ILE A 252 7.92 -5.07 -5.63
C ILE A 252 7.24 -6.40 -5.28
N ASP A 253 7.47 -6.91 -4.06
CA ASP A 253 6.89 -8.17 -3.62
C ASP A 253 5.35 -8.07 -3.56
N ARG A 254 4.67 -8.93 -4.33
CA ARG A 254 3.20 -8.96 -4.40
C ARG A 254 2.54 -9.40 -3.08
N ASP A 255 3.25 -10.09 -2.22
CA ASP A 255 2.70 -10.55 -0.94
C ASP A 255 2.45 -9.40 0.03
N ILE A 256 2.92 -8.20 -0.30
CA ILE A 256 2.78 -6.99 0.53
C ILE A 256 1.82 -5.96 -0.08
N MET A 257 1.57 -6.05 -1.36
CA MET A 257 0.50 -5.30 -2.01
C MET A 257 -0.81 -6.06 -1.89
#